data_2a72a98b1036dad534ad79a87c7741a7
#
_entry.id   2a72a98b1036dad534ad79a87c7741a7
#
_cell.length_a   1.000
_cell.length_b   1.000
_cell.length_c   1.000
_cell.angle_alpha   90.00
_cell.angle_beta   90.00
_cell.angle_gamma   90.00
#
_symmetry.space_group_name_H-M   'P 1'
#
loop_
_entity.id
_entity.type
_entity.pdbx_description
1 polymer ?
#
loop_
_entity_poly.entity_id
_entity_poly.type
_entity_poly.pdbx_seq_one_letter_code
_entity_poly.pdbx_strand_id
1 'polypeptide(L)'
;MNDGERDFYFNRGADKELTIADLSAVHLKEYSIVHFGSATAFLPGLLQSTYIELLAKAKQAGCLISFDPNYRHLLFQNNSAYFIQQCGPFIESCDFFKLSDEEALFITGADTVPLAAAALRKKTNAVFTITLGKEGTLLCKGEHIEIIKSISIQAVDATGAGDAFVGAVLYQLNKHTNLAIKQLSIENWKIMISNANKAGARTCEYMGAMEAFQHLNNSIFD
;
A
#
# COMPACT_ATOMS: atom_id res chain seq x y z
N MET A 1 15.89 -3.11 22.79
CA MET A 1 14.57 -2.92 22.15
C MET A 1 13.58 -2.74 23.29
N ASN A 2 13.11 -1.53 23.52
CA ASN A 2 12.04 -1.26 24.46
C ASN A 2 10.74 -1.27 23.67
N ASP A 3 9.76 -2.04 24.13
CA ASP A 3 8.36 -2.08 23.70
C ASP A 3 8.02 -2.48 22.25
N GLY A 4 8.92 -3.20 21.54
CA GLY A 4 8.61 -3.72 20.20
C GLY A 4 8.60 -2.67 19.08
N GLU A 5 8.86 -1.42 19.37
CA GLU A 5 9.04 -0.38 18.36
C GLU A 5 10.38 -0.56 17.62
N ARG A 6 10.34 -0.40 16.31
CA ARG A 6 11.50 -0.53 15.43
C ARG A 6 11.93 0.83 14.93
N ASP A 7 13.20 1.11 15.11
CA ASP A 7 13.84 2.26 14.50
C ASP A 7 14.62 1.85 13.25
N PHE A 8 14.47 2.64 12.20
CA PHE A 8 15.21 2.47 10.96
C PHE A 8 16.19 3.63 10.80
N TYR A 9 17.47 3.32 10.68
CA TYR A 9 18.48 4.28 10.27
C TYR A 9 18.65 4.22 8.76
N PHE A 10 18.28 5.29 8.07
CA PHE A 10 18.39 5.37 6.63
C PHE A 10 19.65 6.12 6.24
N ASN A 11 20.54 5.43 5.52
CA ASN A 11 21.61 6.08 4.77
C ASN A 11 21.27 5.96 3.29
N ARG A 12 20.85 7.07 2.69
CA ARG A 12 20.43 7.10 1.29
C ARG A 12 21.64 6.84 0.37
N GLY A 13 21.50 5.83 -0.48
CA GLY A 13 22.47 5.44 -1.50
C GLY A 13 21.98 5.77 -2.92
N ALA A 14 22.03 4.78 -3.80
CA ALA A 14 21.61 4.91 -5.20
C ALA A 14 20.13 5.25 -5.37
N ASP A 15 19.28 4.97 -4.38
CA ASP A 15 17.86 5.29 -4.41
C ASP A 15 17.57 6.76 -4.68
N LYS A 16 18.37 7.68 -4.12
CA LYS A 16 18.16 9.13 -4.30
C LYS A 16 18.53 9.63 -5.70
N GLU A 17 19.32 8.87 -6.45
CA GLU A 17 19.86 9.26 -7.75
C GLU A 17 19.01 8.75 -8.92
N LEU A 18 18.03 7.89 -8.67
CA LEU A 18 17.19 7.30 -9.72
C LEU A 18 16.40 8.38 -10.46
N THR A 19 16.57 8.40 -11.78
CA THR A 19 15.90 9.33 -12.70
C THR A 19 14.98 8.58 -13.66
N ILE A 20 14.08 9.31 -14.33
CA ILE A 20 13.22 8.71 -15.35
C ILE A 20 14.03 8.16 -16.55
N ALA A 21 15.20 8.70 -16.81
CA ALA A 21 16.09 8.21 -17.88
C ALA A 21 16.62 6.81 -17.57
N ASP A 22 16.87 6.48 -16.32
CA ASP A 22 17.30 5.15 -15.89
C ASP A 22 16.21 4.09 -16.14
N LEU A 23 14.96 4.51 -16.26
CA LEU A 23 13.81 3.67 -16.57
C LEU A 23 13.51 3.59 -18.07
N SER A 24 14.40 4.07 -18.95
CA SER A 24 14.18 4.10 -20.40
C SER A 24 13.96 2.72 -21.02
N ALA A 25 14.51 1.65 -20.44
CA ALA A 25 14.31 0.27 -20.86
C ALA A 25 12.98 -0.33 -20.33
N VAL A 26 12.26 0.37 -19.46
CA VAL A 26 10.98 -0.12 -18.90
C VAL A 26 9.83 0.31 -19.80
N HIS A 27 9.25 -0.66 -20.50
CA HIS A 27 8.11 -0.44 -21.38
C HIS A 27 6.80 -0.57 -20.59
N LEU A 28 6.31 0.52 -20.01
CA LEU A 28 5.14 0.51 -19.10
C LEU A 28 3.89 -0.16 -19.69
N LYS A 29 3.71 -0.16 -21.01
CA LYS A 29 2.58 -0.84 -21.68
C LYS A 29 2.62 -2.37 -21.54
N GLU A 30 3.74 -2.95 -21.14
CA GLU A 30 3.89 -4.38 -20.89
C GLU A 30 3.46 -4.78 -19.48
N TYR A 31 3.16 -3.80 -18.61
CA TYR A 31 2.78 -4.03 -17.23
C TYR A 31 1.30 -3.72 -16.98
N SER A 32 0.63 -4.64 -16.32
CA SER A 32 -0.78 -4.44 -15.92
C SER A 32 -0.89 -3.51 -14.71
N ILE A 33 0.07 -3.56 -13.79
CA ILE A 33 0.03 -2.84 -12.52
C ILE A 33 1.38 -2.16 -12.28
N VAL A 34 1.32 -0.90 -11.80
CA VAL A 34 2.48 -0.20 -11.23
C VAL A 34 2.17 0.12 -9.77
N HIS A 35 2.98 -0.40 -8.88
CA HIS A 35 2.86 -0.16 -7.45
C HIS A 35 3.87 0.88 -6.97
N PHE A 36 3.41 1.86 -6.22
CA PHE A 36 4.20 2.90 -5.61
C PHE A 36 4.22 2.74 -4.09
N GLY A 37 5.41 2.47 -3.53
CA GLY A 37 5.65 2.57 -2.10
C GLY A 37 6.51 3.79 -1.82
N SER A 38 6.14 4.67 -0.87
CA SER A 38 6.88 5.93 -0.75
C SER A 38 8.23 5.78 -0.06
N ALA A 39 8.27 5.14 1.09
CA ALA A 39 9.49 5.04 1.92
C ALA A 39 10.41 6.27 1.78
N THR A 40 11.53 6.17 1.04
CA THR A 40 12.46 7.28 0.77
C THR A 40 12.06 8.12 -0.45
N ALA A 41 11.10 7.69 -1.26
CA ALA A 41 10.78 8.33 -2.54
C ALA A 41 10.17 9.74 -2.40
N PHE A 42 9.57 10.03 -1.25
CA PHE A 42 9.02 11.38 -0.98
C PHE A 42 10.01 12.32 -0.31
N LEU A 43 11.23 11.88 -0.04
CA LEU A 43 12.30 12.80 0.36
C LEU A 43 12.73 13.65 -0.83
N PRO A 44 13.11 14.93 -0.61
CA PRO A 44 13.56 15.80 -1.69
C PRO A 44 14.71 15.19 -2.51
N GLY A 45 14.66 15.34 -3.84
CA GLY A 45 15.70 14.86 -4.75
C GLY A 45 15.15 14.28 -6.06
N LEU A 46 16.05 13.66 -6.83
CA LEU A 46 15.73 13.12 -8.16
C LEU A 46 14.65 12.02 -8.11
N LEU A 47 14.72 11.14 -7.13
CA LEU A 47 13.72 10.07 -6.98
C LEU A 47 12.31 10.61 -6.82
N GLN A 48 12.12 11.70 -6.08
CA GLN A 48 10.79 12.31 -5.91
C GLN A 48 10.21 12.80 -7.22
N SER A 49 10.97 13.54 -8.01
CA SER A 49 10.52 14.02 -9.32
C SER A 49 10.28 12.85 -10.28
N THR A 50 11.11 11.82 -10.23
CA THR A 50 10.94 10.58 -10.99
C THR A 50 9.64 9.85 -10.64
N TYR A 51 9.28 9.80 -9.37
CA TYR A 51 8.02 9.18 -8.93
C TYR A 51 6.79 9.88 -9.50
N ILE A 52 6.77 11.20 -9.48
CA ILE A 52 5.66 12.00 -10.06
C ILE A 52 5.58 11.81 -11.58
N GLU A 53 6.71 11.83 -12.27
CA GLU A 53 6.74 11.60 -13.72
C GLU A 53 6.33 10.16 -14.06
N LEU A 54 6.81 9.17 -13.30
CA LEU A 54 6.45 7.77 -13.50
C LEU A 54 4.95 7.53 -13.26
N LEU A 55 4.33 8.17 -12.26
CA LEU A 55 2.90 8.12 -12.03
C LEU A 55 2.13 8.59 -13.28
N ALA A 56 2.52 9.72 -13.85
CA ALA A 56 1.87 10.25 -15.06
C ALA A 56 2.05 9.31 -16.26
N LYS A 57 3.26 8.77 -16.46
CA LYS A 57 3.57 7.81 -17.55
C LYS A 57 2.81 6.50 -17.40
N ALA A 58 2.71 5.96 -16.18
CA ALA A 58 1.98 4.72 -15.91
C ALA A 58 0.47 4.88 -16.18
N LYS A 59 -0.11 6.03 -15.81
CA LYS A 59 -1.50 6.37 -16.18
C LYS A 59 -1.70 6.44 -17.69
N GLN A 60 -0.81 7.10 -18.41
CA GLN A 60 -0.87 7.21 -19.87
C GLN A 60 -0.72 5.84 -20.56
N ALA A 61 0.08 4.94 -19.97
CA ALA A 61 0.24 3.58 -20.46
C ALA A 61 -0.99 2.67 -20.19
N GLY A 62 -1.94 3.13 -19.37
CA GLY A 62 -3.13 2.37 -18.99
C GLY A 62 -2.88 1.33 -17.89
N CYS A 63 -1.78 1.44 -17.16
CA CYS A 63 -1.52 0.59 -16.01
C CYS A 63 -2.52 0.87 -14.88
N LEU A 64 -2.88 -0.15 -14.12
CA LEU A 64 -3.51 0.03 -12.82
C LEU A 64 -2.46 0.61 -11.86
N ILE A 65 -2.84 1.65 -11.15
CA ILE A 65 -1.96 2.29 -10.17
C ILE A 65 -2.33 1.83 -8.77
N SER A 66 -1.35 1.27 -8.08
CA SER A 66 -1.47 0.92 -6.65
C SER A 66 -0.51 1.77 -5.82
N PHE A 67 -0.95 2.12 -4.60
CA PHE A 67 -0.15 2.95 -3.71
C PHE A 67 -0.19 2.45 -2.25
N ASP A 68 0.97 2.47 -1.59
CA ASP A 68 1.13 2.31 -0.14
C ASP A 68 2.07 3.41 0.34
N PRO A 69 1.61 4.39 1.13
CA PRO A 69 2.46 5.49 1.63
C PRO A 69 3.66 5.00 2.41
N ASN A 70 3.47 3.93 3.17
CA ASN A 70 4.53 3.32 3.96
C ASN A 70 5.33 4.36 4.76
N TYR A 71 4.62 5.18 5.55
CA TYR A 71 5.17 6.31 6.28
C TYR A 71 6.28 5.88 7.24
N ARG A 72 7.38 6.60 7.19
CA ARG A 72 8.51 6.41 8.10
C ARG A 72 8.76 7.70 8.86
N HIS A 73 8.23 7.78 10.06
CA HIS A 73 8.23 8.99 10.88
C HIS A 73 9.63 9.59 11.05
N LEU A 74 10.67 8.76 11.24
CA LEU A 74 12.05 9.22 11.37
C LEU A 74 12.59 9.96 10.14
N LEU A 75 12.08 9.66 8.94
CA LEU A 75 12.48 10.36 7.71
C LEU A 75 11.84 11.75 7.57
N PHE A 76 10.70 11.97 8.23
CA PHE A 76 9.87 13.17 8.05
C PHE A 76 9.60 13.92 9.36
N GLN A 77 10.39 13.69 10.43
CA GLN A 77 10.19 14.24 11.78
C GLN A 77 9.91 15.74 11.80
N ASN A 78 10.59 16.50 10.94
CA ASN A 78 10.50 17.96 10.87
C ASN A 78 9.60 18.45 9.73
N ASN A 79 8.99 17.56 8.96
CA ASN A 79 8.24 17.94 7.77
C ASN A 79 7.11 16.96 7.42
N SER A 80 6.29 16.62 8.40
CA SER A 80 5.14 15.74 8.23
C SER A 80 4.12 16.28 7.22
N ALA A 81 3.90 17.60 7.20
CA ALA A 81 3.00 18.25 6.24
C ALA A 81 3.47 18.05 4.79
N TYR A 82 4.78 18.05 4.57
CA TYR A 82 5.34 17.78 3.25
C TYR A 82 5.06 16.34 2.80
N PHE A 83 5.22 15.35 3.68
CA PHE A 83 4.87 13.97 3.36
C PHE A 83 3.40 13.84 2.95
N ILE A 84 2.49 14.44 3.73
CA ILE A 84 1.04 14.45 3.44
C ILE A 84 0.78 15.07 2.05
N GLN A 85 1.44 16.19 1.76
CA GLN A 85 1.33 16.84 0.44
C GLN A 85 1.78 15.92 -0.70
N GLN A 86 2.88 15.16 -0.51
CA GLN A 86 3.38 14.21 -1.51
C GLN A 86 2.44 13.02 -1.73
N CYS A 87 1.69 12.59 -0.72
CA CYS A 87 0.68 11.54 -0.86
C CYS A 87 -0.50 11.96 -1.76
N GLY A 88 -0.84 13.25 -1.81
CA GLY A 88 -2.02 13.76 -2.51
C GLY A 88 -2.16 13.25 -3.95
N PRO A 89 -1.18 13.51 -4.84
CA PRO A 89 -1.25 13.10 -6.25
C PRO A 89 -1.43 11.58 -6.44
N PHE A 90 -0.86 10.77 -5.54
CA PHE A 90 -0.99 9.30 -5.60
C PHE A 90 -2.38 8.86 -5.15
N ILE A 91 -2.90 9.35 -4.02
CA ILE A 91 -4.25 9.05 -3.53
C ILE A 91 -5.33 9.44 -4.55
N GLU A 92 -5.18 10.59 -5.19
CA GLU A 92 -6.11 11.09 -6.19
C GLU A 92 -6.05 10.31 -7.51
N SER A 93 -4.90 9.72 -7.81
CA SER A 93 -4.62 9.11 -9.11
C SER A 93 -4.67 7.60 -9.15
N CYS A 94 -4.52 6.92 -8.02
CA CYS A 94 -4.47 5.47 -7.97
C CYS A 94 -5.84 4.82 -8.17
N ASP A 95 -5.83 3.53 -8.53
CA ASP A 95 -7.00 2.67 -8.63
C ASP A 95 -7.22 1.89 -7.32
N PHE A 96 -6.12 1.61 -6.61
CA PHE A 96 -6.13 0.94 -5.31
C PHE A 96 -5.04 1.53 -4.40
N PHE A 97 -5.34 1.70 -3.11
CA PHE A 97 -4.31 1.97 -2.10
C PHE A 97 -4.64 1.34 -0.74
N LYS A 98 -3.59 1.13 0.02
CA LYS A 98 -3.67 0.64 1.40
C LYS A 98 -3.03 1.66 2.33
N LEU A 99 -3.65 1.86 3.49
CA LEU A 99 -3.11 2.60 4.62
C LEU A 99 -3.14 1.72 5.87
N SER A 100 -2.26 1.97 6.83
CA SER A 100 -2.54 1.59 8.22
C SER A 100 -3.56 2.55 8.84
N ASP A 101 -4.14 2.20 9.97
CA ASP A 101 -5.00 3.09 10.76
C ASP A 101 -4.25 4.37 11.17
N GLU A 102 -3.02 4.23 11.64
CA GLU A 102 -2.15 5.37 11.98
C GLU A 102 -1.89 6.28 10.77
N GLU A 103 -1.56 5.71 9.61
CA GLU A 103 -1.37 6.47 8.37
C GLU A 103 -2.64 7.18 7.92
N ALA A 104 -3.80 6.52 8.03
CA ALA A 104 -5.08 7.11 7.66
C ALA A 104 -5.43 8.32 8.53
N LEU A 105 -5.25 8.21 9.85
CA LEU A 105 -5.45 9.32 10.78
C LEU A 105 -4.45 10.46 10.50
N PHE A 106 -3.19 10.12 10.34
CA PHE A 106 -2.12 11.07 10.09
C PHE A 106 -2.31 11.86 8.77
N ILE A 107 -2.59 11.18 7.66
CA ILE A 107 -2.75 11.80 6.32
C ILE A 107 -4.01 12.66 6.25
N THR A 108 -5.07 12.29 6.98
CA THR A 108 -6.35 13.01 6.92
C THR A 108 -6.50 14.07 8.01
N GLY A 109 -5.75 13.96 9.09
CA GLY A 109 -5.93 14.76 10.29
C GLY A 109 -7.21 14.42 11.07
N ALA A 110 -7.80 13.25 10.81
CA ALA A 110 -9.04 12.82 11.47
C ALA A 110 -8.74 12.12 12.80
N ASP A 111 -9.66 12.24 13.75
CA ASP A 111 -9.54 11.63 15.09
C ASP A 111 -9.90 10.15 15.13
N THR A 112 -10.60 9.64 14.11
CA THR A 112 -11.05 8.23 14.05
C THR A 112 -10.97 7.67 12.65
N VAL A 113 -10.79 6.35 12.54
CA VAL A 113 -10.72 5.64 11.25
C VAL A 113 -11.98 5.86 10.39
N PRO A 114 -13.22 5.83 10.91
CA PRO A 114 -14.39 6.16 10.11
C PRO A 114 -14.37 7.58 9.52
N LEU A 115 -13.92 8.58 10.29
CA LEU A 115 -13.76 9.95 9.80
C LEU A 115 -12.65 10.06 8.77
N ALA A 116 -11.54 9.35 8.95
CA ALA A 116 -10.45 9.27 7.98
C ALA A 116 -10.95 8.65 6.65
N ALA A 117 -11.68 7.55 6.73
CA ALA A 117 -12.27 6.91 5.54
C ALA A 117 -13.23 7.86 4.80
N ALA A 118 -14.08 8.59 5.54
CA ALA A 118 -14.98 9.57 4.97
C ALA A 118 -14.24 10.75 4.29
N ALA A 119 -13.13 11.19 4.87
CA ALA A 119 -12.28 12.25 4.29
C ALA A 119 -11.58 11.77 3.00
N LEU A 120 -11.05 10.53 2.99
CA LEU A 120 -10.41 9.93 1.81
C LEU A 120 -11.40 9.74 0.67
N ARG A 121 -12.60 9.25 0.94
CA ARG A 121 -13.64 9.06 -0.10
C ARG A 121 -14.04 10.35 -0.84
N LYS A 122 -13.86 11.51 -0.22
CA LYS A 122 -14.09 12.81 -0.88
C LYS A 122 -12.98 13.19 -1.86
N LYS A 123 -11.80 12.58 -1.72
CA LYS A 123 -10.61 12.90 -2.52
C LYS A 123 -10.39 11.96 -3.70
N THR A 124 -10.97 10.75 -3.66
CA THR A 124 -10.68 9.72 -4.66
C THR A 124 -11.88 8.81 -4.93
N ASN A 125 -11.90 8.24 -6.14
CA ASN A 125 -12.79 7.14 -6.51
C ASN A 125 -12.11 5.75 -6.44
N ALA A 126 -10.88 5.70 -5.97
CA ALA A 126 -10.14 4.45 -5.81
C ALA A 126 -10.85 3.50 -4.83
N VAL A 127 -10.63 2.21 -5.00
CA VAL A 127 -10.84 1.26 -3.90
C VAL A 127 -9.68 1.40 -2.94
N PHE A 128 -9.97 1.48 -1.65
CA PHE A 128 -8.90 1.54 -0.66
C PHE A 128 -9.20 0.73 0.59
N THR A 129 -8.14 0.44 1.30
CA THR A 129 -8.20 -0.31 2.54
C THR A 129 -7.45 0.41 3.66
N ILE A 130 -7.97 0.28 4.88
CA ILE A 130 -7.28 0.70 6.09
C ILE A 130 -7.10 -0.55 6.95
N THR A 131 -5.85 -0.98 7.13
CA THR A 131 -5.52 -2.15 7.97
C THR A 131 -5.60 -1.78 9.45
N LEU A 132 -6.24 -2.65 10.25
CA LEU A 132 -6.56 -2.47 11.67
C LEU A 132 -5.87 -3.54 12.52
N GLY A 133 -4.69 -3.99 12.11
CA GLY A 133 -3.96 -5.06 12.77
C GLY A 133 -4.79 -6.34 12.89
N LYS A 134 -4.89 -6.90 14.09
CA LYS A 134 -5.63 -8.14 14.36
C LYS A 134 -7.13 -8.05 14.11
N GLU A 135 -7.70 -6.86 14.08
CA GLU A 135 -9.13 -6.65 13.83
C GLU A 135 -9.50 -6.87 12.36
N GLY A 136 -8.52 -6.88 11.46
CA GLY A 136 -8.70 -7.06 10.02
C GLY A 136 -8.51 -5.78 9.25
N THR A 137 -9.35 -5.53 8.25
CA THR A 137 -9.16 -4.43 7.29
C THR A 137 -10.49 -3.79 6.94
N LEU A 138 -10.56 -2.46 7.05
CA LEU A 138 -11.68 -1.68 6.54
C LEU A 138 -11.53 -1.57 5.02
N LEU A 139 -12.48 -2.13 4.29
CA LEU A 139 -12.60 -2.02 2.83
C LEU A 139 -13.53 -0.86 2.48
N CYS A 140 -13.07 0.03 1.61
CA CYS A 140 -13.85 1.15 1.08
C CYS A 140 -13.91 1.08 -0.45
N LYS A 141 -15.14 0.99 -1.00
CA LYS A 141 -15.39 1.01 -2.46
C LYS A 141 -16.67 1.81 -2.76
N GLY A 142 -16.53 3.00 -3.30
CA GLY A 142 -17.66 3.92 -3.47
C GLY A 142 -18.34 4.18 -2.12
N GLU A 143 -19.64 3.93 -2.02
CA GLU A 143 -20.41 4.10 -0.77
C GLU A 143 -20.27 2.90 0.19
N HIS A 144 -19.75 1.78 -0.26
CA HIS A 144 -19.60 0.58 0.56
C HIS A 144 -18.39 0.70 1.49
N ILE A 145 -18.63 0.49 2.78
CA ILE A 145 -17.61 0.47 3.84
C ILE A 145 -17.91 -0.75 4.72
N GLU A 146 -16.93 -1.67 4.83
CA GLU A 146 -17.08 -2.89 5.62
C GLU A 146 -15.74 -3.33 6.21
N ILE A 147 -15.74 -3.85 7.44
CA ILE A 147 -14.56 -4.46 8.05
C ILE A 147 -14.53 -5.94 7.67
N ILE A 148 -13.48 -6.33 6.95
CA ILE A 148 -13.18 -7.72 6.64
C ILE A 148 -12.27 -8.27 7.74
N LYS A 149 -12.77 -9.20 8.53
CA LYS A 149 -12.05 -9.76 9.67
C LYS A 149 -10.77 -10.47 9.24
N SER A 150 -9.74 -10.39 10.08
CA SER A 150 -8.53 -11.18 9.94
C SER A 150 -8.67 -12.55 10.59
N ILE A 151 -7.70 -13.43 10.34
CA ILE A 151 -7.57 -14.71 11.05
C ILE A 151 -6.83 -14.52 12.37
N SER A 152 -7.12 -15.37 13.34
CA SER A 152 -6.37 -15.40 14.61
C SER A 152 -5.08 -16.17 14.42
N ILE A 153 -3.97 -15.61 14.87
CA ILE A 153 -2.62 -16.20 14.83
C ILE A 153 -1.87 -15.94 16.14
N GLN A 154 -0.76 -16.61 16.35
CA GLN A 154 0.21 -16.24 17.36
C GLN A 154 1.31 -15.41 16.69
N ALA A 155 1.22 -14.09 16.80
CA ALA A 155 2.17 -13.20 16.19
C ALA A 155 3.53 -13.25 16.88
N VAL A 156 4.59 -13.41 16.10
CA VAL A 156 6.01 -13.35 16.49
C VAL A 156 6.59 -11.98 16.10
N ASP A 157 6.32 -11.54 14.87
CA ASP A 157 6.88 -10.33 14.32
C ASP A 157 5.98 -9.74 13.22
N ALA A 158 5.57 -8.47 13.33
CA ALA A 158 4.69 -7.82 12.37
C ALA A 158 5.42 -7.24 11.13
N THR A 159 6.75 -7.45 11.01
CA THR A 159 7.52 -6.95 9.87
C THR A 159 7.07 -7.59 8.57
N GLY A 160 6.78 -6.74 7.57
CA GLY A 160 6.37 -7.22 6.25
C GLY A 160 4.90 -7.61 6.14
N ALA A 161 4.12 -7.57 7.24
CA ALA A 161 2.68 -7.91 7.17
C ALA A 161 1.91 -7.02 6.19
N GLY A 162 2.19 -5.71 6.20
CA GLY A 162 1.60 -4.76 5.24
C GLY A 162 2.01 -5.04 3.80
N ASP A 163 3.29 -5.35 3.59
CA ASP A 163 3.83 -5.67 2.26
C ASP A 163 3.23 -6.98 1.73
N ALA A 164 3.10 -8.01 2.59
CA ALA A 164 2.44 -9.26 2.25
C ALA A 164 0.95 -9.07 1.92
N PHE A 165 0.25 -8.22 2.68
CA PHE A 165 -1.13 -7.84 2.40
C PHE A 165 -1.26 -7.21 1.01
N VAL A 166 -0.46 -6.17 0.72
CA VAL A 166 -0.48 -5.50 -0.58
C VAL A 166 -0.09 -6.46 -1.70
N GLY A 167 0.98 -7.24 -1.53
CA GLY A 167 1.42 -8.25 -2.50
C GLY A 167 0.30 -9.25 -2.83
N ALA A 168 -0.45 -9.71 -1.82
CA ALA A 168 -1.58 -10.62 -2.01
C ALA A 168 -2.75 -9.97 -2.78
N VAL A 169 -3.04 -8.69 -2.55
CA VAL A 169 -4.04 -7.95 -3.34
C VAL A 169 -3.57 -7.83 -4.79
N LEU A 170 -2.34 -7.37 -5.01
CA LEU A 170 -1.79 -7.16 -6.36
C LEU A 170 -1.71 -8.46 -7.16
N TYR A 171 -1.31 -9.58 -6.52
CA TYR A 171 -1.31 -10.90 -7.14
C TYR A 171 -2.70 -11.30 -7.65
N GLN A 172 -3.73 -11.08 -6.83
CA GLN A 172 -5.11 -11.41 -7.20
C GLN A 172 -5.63 -10.47 -8.30
N LEU A 173 -5.34 -9.16 -8.21
CA LEU A 173 -5.70 -8.19 -9.23
C LEU A 173 -5.06 -8.53 -10.59
N ASN A 174 -3.80 -8.98 -10.60
CA ASN A 174 -3.08 -9.32 -11.83
C ASN A 174 -3.67 -10.53 -12.58
N LYS A 175 -4.61 -11.28 -11.98
CA LYS A 175 -5.38 -12.33 -12.68
C LYS A 175 -6.50 -11.78 -13.55
N HIS A 176 -6.79 -10.48 -13.47
CA HIS A 176 -7.84 -9.79 -14.20
C HIS A 176 -7.27 -8.80 -15.20
N THR A 177 -8.03 -8.46 -16.24
CA THR A 177 -7.68 -7.32 -17.10
C THR A 177 -7.98 -6.01 -16.36
N ASN A 178 -7.28 -4.93 -16.73
CA ASN A 178 -7.49 -3.61 -16.09
C ASN A 178 -8.97 -3.14 -16.20
N LEU A 179 -9.65 -3.47 -17.29
CA LEU A 179 -11.08 -3.17 -17.45
C LEU A 179 -11.93 -3.98 -16.48
N ALA A 180 -11.64 -5.27 -16.32
CA ALA A 180 -12.36 -6.14 -15.39
C ALA A 180 -12.16 -5.72 -13.94
N ILE A 181 -10.96 -5.24 -13.56
CA ILE A 181 -10.68 -4.75 -12.21
C ILE A 181 -11.60 -3.60 -11.81
N LYS A 182 -11.85 -2.65 -12.71
CA LYS A 182 -12.76 -1.53 -12.46
C LYS A 182 -14.20 -1.97 -12.23
N GLN A 183 -14.57 -3.15 -12.76
CA GLN A 183 -15.92 -3.73 -12.68
C GLN A 183 -16.06 -4.78 -11.57
N LEU A 184 -14.98 -5.10 -10.84
CA LEU A 184 -15.04 -6.09 -9.75
C LEU A 184 -16.13 -5.72 -8.75
N SER A 185 -16.98 -6.71 -8.44
CA SER A 185 -18.04 -6.58 -7.45
C SER A 185 -17.44 -6.38 -6.05
N ILE A 186 -18.26 -5.90 -5.14
CA ILE A 186 -17.85 -5.80 -3.73
C ILE A 186 -17.50 -7.18 -3.16
N GLU A 187 -18.21 -8.23 -3.55
CA GLU A 187 -17.94 -9.58 -3.08
C GLU A 187 -16.57 -10.08 -3.55
N ASN A 188 -16.15 -9.79 -4.80
CA ASN A 188 -14.81 -10.10 -5.26
C ASN A 188 -13.74 -9.38 -4.42
N TRP A 189 -13.96 -8.09 -4.10
CA TRP A 189 -13.05 -7.34 -3.24
C TRP A 189 -13.00 -7.92 -1.83
N LYS A 190 -14.13 -8.32 -1.24
CA LYS A 190 -14.18 -8.96 0.09
C LYS A 190 -13.35 -10.24 0.13
N ILE A 191 -13.45 -11.09 -0.89
CA ILE A 191 -12.64 -12.31 -1.01
C ILE A 191 -11.16 -11.95 -1.09
N MET A 192 -10.78 -11.02 -1.98
CA MET A 192 -9.39 -10.60 -2.13
C MET A 192 -8.80 -10.03 -0.84
N ILE A 193 -9.57 -9.20 -0.13
CA ILE A 193 -9.11 -8.61 1.13
C ILE A 193 -9.03 -9.66 2.25
N SER A 194 -9.97 -10.62 2.29
CA SER A 194 -9.88 -11.76 3.22
C SER A 194 -8.59 -12.56 3.00
N ASN A 195 -8.25 -12.84 1.75
CA ASN A 195 -7.00 -13.54 1.40
C ASN A 195 -5.76 -12.68 1.75
N ALA A 196 -5.83 -11.38 1.51
CA ALA A 196 -4.75 -10.45 1.87
C ALA A 196 -4.56 -10.37 3.40
N ASN A 197 -5.65 -10.39 4.18
CA ASN A 197 -5.60 -10.50 5.64
C ASN A 197 -4.91 -11.80 6.08
N LYS A 198 -5.23 -12.94 5.44
CA LYS A 198 -4.53 -14.21 5.71
C LYS A 198 -3.03 -14.08 5.43
N ALA A 199 -2.65 -13.49 4.26
CA ALA A 199 -1.24 -13.32 3.90
C ALA A 199 -0.48 -12.48 4.91
N GLY A 200 -1.00 -11.32 5.27
CA GLY A 200 -0.40 -10.45 6.28
C GLY A 200 -0.31 -11.11 7.66
N ALA A 201 -1.38 -11.77 8.10
CA ALA A 201 -1.40 -12.46 9.38
C ALA A 201 -0.38 -13.61 9.42
N ARG A 202 -0.35 -14.48 8.40
CA ARG A 202 0.61 -15.60 8.34
C ARG A 202 2.06 -15.14 8.28
N THR A 203 2.35 -13.99 7.66
CA THR A 203 3.68 -13.40 7.70
C THR A 203 4.12 -13.08 9.12
N CYS A 204 3.20 -12.65 9.98
CA CYS A 204 3.50 -12.34 11.38
C CYS A 204 3.87 -13.55 12.24
N GLU A 205 3.67 -14.80 11.80
CA GLU A 205 4.05 -16.01 12.54
C GLU A 205 5.55 -16.29 12.47
N TYR A 206 6.30 -15.53 11.67
CA TYR A 206 7.74 -15.69 11.42
C TYR A 206 8.52 -14.45 11.82
N MET A 207 9.80 -14.61 12.15
CA MET A 207 10.70 -13.51 12.47
C MET A 207 11.19 -12.83 11.17
N GLY A 208 10.98 -11.53 11.05
CA GLY A 208 11.40 -10.75 9.87
C GLY A 208 10.48 -10.90 8.66
N ALA A 209 10.66 -10.03 7.66
CA ALA A 209 9.76 -9.93 6.51
C ALA A 209 9.88 -11.07 5.50
N MET A 210 11.03 -11.77 5.44
CA MET A 210 11.36 -12.69 4.35
C MET A 210 11.19 -14.17 4.72
N GLU A 211 11.27 -14.52 6.01
CA GLU A 211 11.21 -15.91 6.45
C GLU A 211 9.90 -16.60 6.06
N ALA A 212 8.81 -15.88 6.11
CA ALA A 212 7.49 -16.37 5.71
C ALA A 212 7.47 -16.96 4.29
N PHE A 213 8.27 -16.42 3.35
CA PHE A 213 8.30 -16.89 1.96
C PHE A 213 8.85 -18.31 1.81
N GLN A 214 9.56 -18.83 2.81
CA GLN A 214 10.04 -20.22 2.83
C GLN A 214 8.94 -21.20 3.22
N HIS A 215 7.89 -20.73 3.89
CA HIS A 215 6.85 -21.56 4.52
C HIS A 215 5.48 -21.37 3.89
N LEU A 216 5.21 -20.19 3.30
CA LEU A 216 3.92 -19.88 2.69
C LEU A 216 3.94 -20.17 1.19
N ASN A 217 2.80 -20.60 0.67
CA ASN A 217 2.59 -20.87 -0.74
C ASN A 217 1.21 -20.39 -1.20
N ASN A 218 0.86 -20.63 -2.45
CA ASN A 218 -0.38 -20.14 -3.05
C ASN A 218 -1.66 -20.72 -2.44
N SER A 219 -1.60 -21.81 -1.64
CA SER A 219 -2.77 -22.36 -0.94
C SER A 219 -3.40 -21.39 0.07
N ILE A 220 -2.72 -20.29 0.37
CA ILE A 220 -3.27 -19.20 1.18
C ILE A 220 -4.50 -18.56 0.51
N PHE A 221 -4.67 -18.74 -0.80
CA PHE A 221 -5.77 -18.20 -1.60
C PHE A 221 -6.91 -19.19 -1.85
N ASP A 222 -6.82 -20.41 -1.28
CA ASP A 222 -7.82 -21.47 -1.37
C ASP A 222 -8.83 -21.41 -0.15
#